data_00d9e28d37765ab258cf0c673b9c5d57
#
_entry.id   00d9e28d37765ab258cf0c673b9c5d57
#
_cell.length_a   1.000
_cell.length_b   1.000
_cell.length_c   1.000
_cell.angle_alpha   90.00
_cell.angle_beta   90.00
_cell.angle_gamma   90.00
#
_symmetry.space_group_name_H-M   'P 1'
#
loop_
_entity.id
_entity.type
_entity.pdbx_description
1 polymer ?
#
loop_
_entity_poly.entity_id
_entity_poly.type
_entity_poly.pdbx_seq_one_letter_code
_entity_poly.pdbx_strand_id
1 'polypeptide(L)'
;MGIVTITRVDVKLVARGRCNGKWLLASGCYYWAVKEPRVSPGSIIFSAGADAVFLNTVSSGIFYVMKNEPKLRSCVVAECVGTFILIFFGCGAVHVAVSLGGLTGGWQVSSVWGFAVTLAIYAVGNISGAHINPAITVAMTCWGGFPRARVPAYIAAQLAGAFLAACCLYVIFAGSIAEYEKQNGITRGKPESVVTAAMYGEYHPNPTVKLHAAAASEGIDTVGMGAAVFAEVLGTALLAFCVFAFTDRRNKGSPGGRLAPFFIGATVTLLVAVLGPVTQACLNPARDFGPRIFAALAGWGEIALPGPRGIVDTLAVYLAAPIAGGVLGGLAYQLLIGASQPDESAEA
;
A
#
# COMPACT_ATOMS: atom_id res chain seq x y z
N MET A 1 -38.60 31.51 -11.72
CA MET A 1 -37.76 30.80 -10.72
C MET A 1 -37.83 29.31 -11.08
N GLY A 2 -36.91 28.83 -11.88
CA GLY A 2 -36.91 27.45 -12.36
C GLY A 2 -36.05 26.58 -11.46
N ILE A 3 -36.64 25.52 -10.92
CA ILE A 3 -35.93 24.50 -10.15
C ILE A 3 -35.24 23.56 -11.14
N VAL A 4 -33.90 23.54 -11.16
CA VAL A 4 -33.12 22.57 -11.95
C VAL A 4 -32.91 21.36 -11.08
N THR A 5 -33.53 20.24 -11.43
CA THR A 5 -33.30 18.94 -10.78
C THR A 5 -32.14 18.28 -11.49
N ILE A 6 -31.02 18.12 -10.78
CA ILE A 6 -29.83 17.44 -11.30
C ILE A 6 -30.01 15.95 -11.03
N THR A 7 -30.38 15.18 -12.04
CA THR A 7 -30.27 13.71 -12.04
C THR A 7 -28.84 13.31 -12.46
N ARG A 8 -28.37 12.23 -11.91
CA ARG A 8 -27.02 11.68 -12.12
C ARG A 8 -26.75 11.47 -13.60
N VAL A 9 -25.83 12.25 -14.15
CA VAL A 9 -25.39 12.13 -15.55
C VAL A 9 -23.90 11.82 -15.56
N ASP A 10 -23.51 10.72 -16.21
CA ASP A 10 -22.11 10.42 -16.47
C ASP A 10 -21.60 11.33 -17.59
N VAL A 11 -20.70 12.24 -17.27
CA VAL A 11 -20.15 13.20 -18.22
C VAL A 11 -18.65 13.04 -18.28
N LYS A 12 -18.14 12.73 -19.48
CA LYS A 12 -16.72 12.84 -19.82
C LYS A 12 -16.38 14.33 -20.00
N LEU A 13 -15.32 14.79 -19.37
CA LEU A 13 -14.85 16.17 -19.53
C LEU A 13 -13.40 16.26 -19.95
N VAL A 14 -13.20 16.95 -21.05
CA VAL A 14 -11.93 17.61 -21.36
C VAL A 14 -12.20 19.11 -21.34
N ALA A 15 -11.71 19.81 -20.32
CA ALA A 15 -11.82 21.25 -20.24
C ALA A 15 -10.52 21.91 -20.68
N ARG A 16 -10.55 22.58 -21.82
CA ARG A 16 -9.56 23.60 -22.18
C ARG A 16 -10.23 24.95 -22.00
N GLY A 17 -9.86 25.70 -20.98
CA GLY A 17 -10.32 27.06 -20.77
C GLY A 17 -9.17 28.05 -20.80
N ARG A 18 -9.40 29.22 -21.42
CA ARG A 18 -8.47 30.36 -21.42
C ARG A 18 -9.10 31.46 -20.58
N CYS A 19 -8.50 31.81 -19.46
CA CYS A 19 -8.91 32.97 -18.66
C CYS A 19 -7.73 33.96 -18.62
N ASN A 20 -7.97 35.20 -19.02
CA ASN A 20 -6.97 36.30 -19.05
C ASN A 20 -5.65 35.92 -19.76
N GLY A 21 -5.72 35.24 -20.88
CA GLY A 21 -4.54 34.93 -21.70
C GLY A 21 -3.65 33.78 -21.17
N LYS A 22 -3.98 33.15 -20.04
CA LYS A 22 -3.23 32.02 -19.48
C LYS A 22 -4.05 30.73 -19.54
N TRP A 23 -3.39 29.62 -19.89
CA TRP A 23 -3.97 28.28 -19.84
C TRP A 23 -3.94 27.78 -18.40
N LEU A 24 -5.08 27.37 -17.88
CA LEU A 24 -5.18 26.67 -16.59
C LEU A 24 -5.20 25.17 -16.88
N LEU A 25 -4.10 24.51 -16.59
CA LEU A 25 -4.02 23.06 -16.49
C LEU A 25 -4.17 22.68 -15.02
N ALA A 26 -5.31 22.12 -14.66
CA ALA A 26 -5.50 21.52 -13.35
C ALA A 26 -5.23 20.02 -13.46
N SER A 27 -4.08 19.59 -13.02
CA SER A 27 -3.72 18.18 -12.86
C SER A 27 -4.17 17.70 -11.48
N GLY A 28 -4.99 16.64 -11.43
CA GLY A 28 -5.25 15.90 -10.20
C GLY A 28 -6.61 16.07 -9.53
N CYS A 29 -7.57 16.75 -10.15
CA CYS A 29 -8.94 16.85 -9.64
C CYS A 29 -9.92 16.14 -10.57
N TYR A 30 -10.86 15.36 -10.01
CA TYR A 30 -11.96 14.81 -10.78
C TYR A 30 -13.02 15.92 -10.99
N TYR A 31 -13.26 16.28 -12.25
CA TYR A 31 -14.29 17.26 -12.62
C TYR A 31 -15.48 16.56 -13.25
N TRP A 32 -16.69 17.05 -12.93
CA TRP A 32 -17.92 16.67 -13.62
C TRP A 32 -18.41 17.89 -14.40
N ALA A 33 -18.76 17.72 -15.66
CA ALA A 33 -19.42 18.75 -16.43
C ALA A 33 -20.80 18.30 -16.86
N VAL A 34 -21.72 19.22 -16.85
CA VAL A 34 -23.07 19.08 -17.42
C VAL A 34 -23.17 20.03 -18.62
N LYS A 35 -23.51 19.49 -19.79
CA LYS A 35 -23.79 20.31 -20.98
C LYS A 35 -25.28 20.56 -21.04
N GLU A 36 -25.69 21.81 -20.89
CA GLU A 36 -27.05 22.21 -21.18
C GLU A 36 -27.13 22.99 -22.50
N PRO A 37 -28.20 22.79 -23.28
CA PRO A 37 -28.43 23.59 -24.48
C PRO A 37 -29.05 24.93 -24.11
N ARG A 38 -28.25 26.01 -24.22
CA ARG A 38 -28.63 27.41 -24.16
C ARG A 38 -29.15 27.96 -22.83
N VAL A 39 -28.25 28.47 -22.04
CA VAL A 39 -28.56 29.43 -20.96
C VAL A 39 -27.76 30.71 -21.21
N SER A 40 -28.46 31.86 -21.07
CA SER A 40 -27.87 33.21 -21.20
C SER A 40 -26.81 33.46 -20.11
N PRO A 41 -25.79 34.32 -20.34
CA PRO A 41 -24.70 34.53 -19.41
C PRO A 41 -25.19 35.14 -18.10
N GLY A 42 -25.01 34.40 -17.01
CA GLY A 42 -25.27 34.84 -15.64
C GLY A 42 -24.57 33.91 -14.65
N SER A 43 -24.02 34.49 -13.61
CA SER A 43 -23.40 33.71 -12.53
C SER A 43 -24.48 33.24 -11.56
N ILE A 44 -24.60 31.94 -11.34
CA ILE A 44 -25.48 31.36 -10.32
C ILE A 44 -24.63 30.87 -9.17
N ILE A 45 -24.85 31.44 -8.00
CA ILE A 45 -24.17 31.02 -6.75
C ILE A 45 -25.15 30.17 -5.96
N PHE A 46 -24.82 28.91 -5.73
CA PHE A 46 -25.49 28.06 -4.74
C PHE A 46 -24.61 27.94 -3.51
N SER A 47 -25.13 28.37 -2.38
CA SER A 47 -24.54 28.10 -1.07
C SER A 47 -25.34 26.98 -0.40
N ALA A 48 -24.76 25.83 -0.21
CA ALA A 48 -25.35 24.74 0.55
C ALA A 48 -24.32 24.26 1.59
N GLY A 49 -24.43 24.78 2.80
CA GLY A 49 -23.63 24.34 3.94
C GLY A 49 -22.13 24.69 3.85
N ALA A 50 -21.30 24.01 4.63
CA ALA A 50 -19.85 24.26 4.73
C ALA A 50 -19.04 23.93 3.44
N ASP A 51 -19.69 23.46 2.40
CA ASP A 51 -19.08 23.07 1.12
C ASP A 51 -19.58 24.04 0.03
N ALA A 52 -18.81 25.11 -0.23
CA ALA A 52 -19.13 26.07 -1.28
C ALA A 52 -18.88 25.45 -2.67
N VAL A 53 -19.94 25.30 -3.46
CA VAL A 53 -19.85 24.93 -4.87
C VAL A 53 -19.80 26.23 -5.68
N PHE A 54 -18.67 26.52 -6.30
CA PHE A 54 -18.54 27.64 -7.23
C PHE A 54 -18.88 27.17 -8.64
N LEU A 55 -19.99 27.69 -9.18
CA LEU A 55 -20.32 27.53 -10.58
C LEU A 55 -19.90 28.79 -11.32
N ASN A 56 -18.87 28.72 -12.14
CA ASN A 56 -18.50 29.81 -13.03
C ASN A 56 -18.97 29.50 -14.46
N THR A 57 -19.80 30.36 -15.03
CA THR A 57 -20.13 30.30 -16.45
C THR A 57 -18.98 30.85 -17.28
N VAL A 58 -18.35 30.01 -18.07
CA VAL A 58 -17.51 30.45 -19.19
C VAL A 58 -18.44 30.56 -20.40
N SER A 59 -18.19 31.49 -21.31
CA SER A 59 -19.01 31.84 -22.50
C SER A 59 -19.40 30.68 -23.44
N SER A 60 -19.09 29.45 -23.09
CA SER A 60 -19.39 28.20 -23.80
C SER A 60 -20.42 27.29 -23.11
N GLY A 61 -21.05 27.72 -21.99
CA GLY A 61 -22.10 26.93 -21.32
C GLY A 61 -21.61 25.67 -20.58
N ILE A 62 -20.35 25.63 -20.12
CA ILE A 62 -19.80 24.51 -19.37
C ILE A 62 -19.75 24.88 -17.90
N PHE A 63 -20.35 24.05 -17.03
CA PHE A 63 -20.33 24.20 -15.58
C PHE A 63 -19.35 23.23 -14.97
N TYR A 64 -18.53 23.68 -14.03
CA TYR A 64 -17.60 22.86 -13.27
C TYR A 64 -18.13 22.65 -11.86
N VAL A 65 -18.27 21.42 -11.45
CA VAL A 65 -18.55 21.05 -10.05
C VAL A 65 -17.30 20.46 -9.46
N MET A 66 -16.69 21.16 -8.51
CA MET A 66 -15.55 20.60 -7.75
C MET A 66 -16.10 19.59 -6.75
N LYS A 67 -15.71 18.33 -6.88
CA LYS A 67 -15.95 17.34 -5.84
C LYS A 67 -14.89 17.55 -4.75
N ASN A 68 -15.34 17.76 -3.51
CA ASN A 68 -14.41 17.86 -2.38
C ASN A 68 -13.53 16.62 -2.30
N GLU A 69 -12.22 16.81 -2.35
CA GLU A 69 -11.29 15.73 -2.00
C GLU A 69 -11.53 15.28 -0.56
N PRO A 70 -11.39 13.97 -0.27
CA PRO A 70 -11.50 13.49 1.09
C PRO A 70 -10.56 14.26 2.02
N LYS A 71 -11.08 14.68 3.18
CA LYS A 71 -10.29 15.40 4.19
C LYS A 71 -9.09 14.55 4.60
N LEU A 72 -7.93 15.17 4.78
CA LEU A 72 -6.71 14.45 5.20
C LEU A 72 -6.95 13.55 6.42
N ARG A 73 -7.74 14.02 7.39
CA ARG A 73 -8.11 13.23 8.59
C ARG A 73 -8.79 11.91 8.23
N SER A 74 -9.72 11.93 7.27
CA SER A 74 -10.40 10.71 6.80
C SER A 74 -9.43 9.77 6.09
N CYS A 75 -8.51 10.31 5.28
CA CYS A 75 -7.49 9.52 4.62
C CYS A 75 -6.52 8.86 5.63
N VAL A 76 -6.10 9.60 6.65
CA VAL A 76 -5.24 9.10 7.73
C VAL A 76 -5.90 7.94 8.49
N VAL A 77 -7.19 8.08 8.85
CA VAL A 77 -7.93 6.99 9.48
C VAL A 77 -8.04 5.78 8.53
N ALA A 78 -8.32 6.02 7.26
CA ALA A 78 -8.43 4.96 6.25
C ALA A 78 -7.10 4.21 6.05
N GLU A 79 -5.96 4.91 5.95
CA GLU A 79 -4.64 4.28 5.87
C GLU A 79 -4.31 3.47 7.12
N CYS A 80 -4.63 3.99 8.31
CA CYS A 80 -4.44 3.28 9.57
C CYS A 80 -5.28 1.99 9.62
N VAL A 81 -6.57 2.07 9.30
CA VAL A 81 -7.48 0.90 9.29
C VAL A 81 -7.07 -0.10 8.19
N GLY A 82 -6.76 0.36 6.99
CA GLY A 82 -6.33 -0.52 5.90
C GLY A 82 -5.03 -1.26 6.24
N THR A 83 -4.06 -0.57 6.81
CA THR A 83 -2.80 -1.22 7.23
C THR A 83 -3.01 -2.15 8.42
N PHE A 84 -3.91 -1.79 9.36
CA PHE A 84 -4.30 -2.70 10.44
C PHE A 84 -4.88 -4.02 9.89
N ILE A 85 -5.83 -3.96 8.94
CA ILE A 85 -6.41 -5.15 8.30
C ILE A 85 -5.32 -6.00 7.64
N LEU A 86 -4.45 -5.37 6.85
CA LEU A 86 -3.34 -6.03 6.19
C LEU A 86 -2.47 -6.82 7.17
N ILE A 87 -2.03 -6.16 8.25
CA ILE A 87 -1.09 -6.74 9.21
C ILE A 87 -1.78 -7.75 10.13
N PHE A 88 -3.01 -7.50 10.53
CA PHE A 88 -3.74 -8.43 11.37
C PHE A 88 -3.88 -9.82 10.71
N PHE A 89 -4.29 -9.87 9.45
CA PHE A 89 -4.41 -11.14 8.74
C PHE A 89 -3.04 -11.70 8.31
N GLY A 90 -2.17 -10.86 7.76
CA GLY A 90 -0.89 -11.31 7.24
C GLY A 90 0.06 -11.84 8.32
N CYS A 91 0.36 -11.04 9.34
CA CYS A 91 1.14 -11.51 10.49
C CYS A 91 0.39 -12.58 11.28
N GLY A 92 -0.94 -12.51 11.38
CA GLY A 92 -1.76 -13.55 11.98
C GLY A 92 -1.55 -14.91 11.34
N ALA A 93 -1.46 -14.97 10.01
CA ALA A 93 -1.13 -16.22 9.29
C ALA A 93 0.26 -16.75 9.66
N VAL A 94 1.24 -15.86 9.85
CA VAL A 94 2.59 -16.26 10.28
C VAL A 94 2.57 -16.79 11.72
N HIS A 95 1.80 -16.17 12.62
CA HIS A 95 1.60 -16.69 13.98
C HIS A 95 1.01 -18.10 13.97
N VAL A 96 -0.04 -18.32 13.17
CA VAL A 96 -0.65 -19.65 13.02
C VAL A 96 0.35 -20.66 12.48
N ALA A 97 1.14 -20.28 11.48
CA ALA A 97 2.14 -21.17 10.87
C ALA A 97 3.26 -21.54 11.84
N VAL A 98 3.80 -20.56 12.56
CA VAL A 98 4.97 -20.77 13.44
C VAL A 98 4.54 -21.35 14.79
N SER A 99 3.62 -20.70 15.53
CA SER A 99 3.34 -21.08 16.91
C SER A 99 2.30 -22.17 17.09
N LEU A 100 1.46 -22.41 16.06
CA LEU A 100 0.39 -23.42 16.12
C LEU A 100 0.58 -24.58 15.12
N GLY A 101 1.55 -24.48 14.21
CA GLY A 101 1.76 -25.51 13.19
C GLY A 101 0.63 -25.62 12.16
N GLY A 102 -0.22 -24.60 12.05
CA GLY A 102 -1.25 -24.49 11.00
C GLY A 102 -0.70 -23.80 9.76
N LEU A 103 -1.47 -23.73 8.67
CA LEU A 103 -1.05 -23.09 7.42
C LEU A 103 0.37 -23.52 6.97
N THR A 104 0.63 -24.83 7.00
CA THR A 104 1.97 -25.43 6.86
C THR A 104 2.61 -25.24 5.49
N GLY A 105 1.85 -24.88 4.48
CA GLY A 105 2.38 -24.61 3.14
C GLY A 105 2.63 -23.12 2.92
N GLY A 106 3.78 -22.77 2.33
CA GLY A 106 4.10 -21.37 1.97
C GLY A 106 3.00 -20.70 1.14
N TRP A 107 2.33 -21.46 0.26
CA TRP A 107 1.19 -20.97 -0.51
C TRP A 107 0.00 -20.55 0.36
N GLN A 108 -0.28 -21.25 1.45
CA GLN A 108 -1.38 -20.92 2.37
C GLN A 108 -1.13 -19.57 3.04
N VAL A 109 0.06 -19.36 3.60
CA VAL A 109 0.46 -18.07 4.21
C VAL A 109 0.42 -16.95 3.17
N SER A 110 1.00 -17.19 1.97
CA SER A 110 1.02 -16.22 0.87
C SER A 110 -0.38 -15.82 0.42
N SER A 111 -1.32 -16.77 0.36
CA SER A 111 -2.72 -16.51 -0.02
C SER A 111 -3.40 -15.60 1.01
N VAL A 112 -3.17 -15.81 2.31
CA VAL A 112 -3.72 -14.93 3.35
C VAL A 112 -3.20 -13.51 3.20
N TRP A 113 -1.89 -13.33 2.93
CA TRP A 113 -1.32 -12.00 2.66
C TRP A 113 -2.00 -11.30 1.47
N GLY A 114 -2.19 -12.00 0.36
CA GLY A 114 -2.85 -11.42 -0.81
C GLY A 114 -4.31 -11.06 -0.57
N PHE A 115 -5.08 -11.95 0.10
CA PHE A 115 -6.45 -11.63 0.48
C PHE A 115 -6.53 -10.47 1.47
N ALA A 116 -5.58 -10.36 2.42
CA ALA A 116 -5.51 -9.25 3.35
C ALA A 116 -5.34 -7.90 2.62
N VAL A 117 -4.44 -7.84 1.61
CA VAL A 117 -4.30 -6.66 0.73
C VAL A 117 -5.60 -6.36 0.00
N THR A 118 -6.21 -7.37 -0.61
CA THR A 118 -7.48 -7.23 -1.34
C THR A 118 -8.57 -6.61 -0.46
N LEU A 119 -8.77 -7.17 0.73
CA LEU A 119 -9.77 -6.71 1.69
C LEU A 119 -9.48 -5.28 2.16
N ALA A 120 -8.22 -4.98 2.48
CA ALA A 120 -7.80 -3.65 2.90
C ALA A 120 -8.11 -2.61 1.80
N ILE A 121 -7.76 -2.89 0.54
CA ILE A 121 -8.03 -1.97 -0.57
C ILE A 121 -9.53 -1.78 -0.78
N TYR A 122 -10.34 -2.84 -0.76
CA TYR A 122 -11.79 -2.70 -0.87
C TYR A 122 -12.40 -1.90 0.28
N ALA A 123 -11.89 -2.07 1.51
CA ALA A 123 -12.42 -1.37 2.68
C ALA A 123 -12.15 0.13 2.66
N VAL A 124 -10.96 0.57 2.25
CA VAL A 124 -10.53 1.97 2.44
C VAL A 124 -10.17 2.72 1.15
N GLY A 125 -10.11 2.03 0.01
CA GLY A 125 -9.60 2.59 -1.26
C GLY A 125 -10.35 3.82 -1.75
N ASN A 126 -11.67 3.88 -1.57
CA ASN A 126 -12.47 5.04 -1.97
C ASN A 126 -12.19 6.30 -1.12
N ILE A 127 -11.55 6.16 0.04
CA ILE A 127 -11.29 7.26 0.97
C ILE A 127 -9.86 7.76 0.80
N SER A 128 -8.85 6.87 0.89
CA SER A 128 -7.44 7.24 0.91
C SER A 128 -6.69 6.89 -0.38
N GLY A 129 -7.26 6.05 -1.23
CA GLY A 129 -6.54 5.37 -2.31
C GLY A 129 -5.92 4.05 -1.85
N ALA A 130 -5.99 3.73 -0.54
CA ALA A 130 -5.45 2.53 0.08
C ALA A 130 -3.99 2.26 -0.31
N HIS A 131 -3.11 3.20 -0.04
CA HIS A 131 -1.68 2.97 -0.25
C HIS A 131 -1.17 1.88 0.69
N ILE A 132 -1.57 1.92 1.98
CA ILE A 132 -1.28 0.94 3.05
C ILE A 132 0.20 0.46 3.08
N ASN A 133 1.09 1.24 2.45
CA ASN A 133 2.49 0.90 2.21
C ASN A 133 3.29 2.19 1.95
N PRO A 134 4.34 2.51 2.72
CA PRO A 134 5.21 3.67 2.47
C PRO A 134 5.88 3.65 1.11
N ALA A 135 6.33 2.49 0.61
CA ALA A 135 6.96 2.39 -0.71
C ALA A 135 5.98 2.74 -1.84
N ILE A 136 4.75 2.26 -1.76
CA ILE A 136 3.68 2.63 -2.70
C ILE A 136 3.30 4.11 -2.54
N THR A 137 3.25 4.65 -1.31
CA THR A 137 2.98 6.08 -1.08
C THR A 137 4.03 6.96 -1.77
N VAL A 138 5.30 6.60 -1.68
CA VAL A 138 6.40 7.31 -2.36
C VAL A 138 6.30 7.14 -3.88
N ALA A 139 6.06 5.93 -4.37
CA ALA A 139 5.89 5.68 -5.81
C ALA A 139 4.71 6.48 -6.40
N MET A 140 3.56 6.51 -5.72
CA MET A 140 2.40 7.32 -6.12
C MET A 140 2.70 8.82 -6.09
N THR A 141 3.58 9.26 -5.19
CA THR A 141 4.03 10.66 -5.16
C THR A 141 4.92 11.00 -6.35
N CYS A 142 5.78 10.07 -6.77
CA CYS A 142 6.68 10.27 -7.90
C CYS A 142 5.95 10.21 -9.25
N TRP A 143 5.03 9.27 -9.42
CA TRP A 143 4.50 8.90 -10.72
C TRP A 143 2.96 8.96 -10.83
N GLY A 144 2.24 8.91 -9.71
CA GLY A 144 0.77 8.89 -9.65
C GLY A 144 0.13 10.23 -9.29
N GLY A 145 0.91 11.30 -9.14
CA GLY A 145 0.38 12.63 -8.82
C GLY A 145 -0.10 12.81 -7.37
N PHE A 146 0.28 11.91 -6.45
CA PHE A 146 -0.10 12.04 -5.05
C PHE A 146 0.60 13.24 -4.38
N PRO A 147 -0.12 14.07 -3.59
CA PRO A 147 0.45 15.29 -3.00
C PRO A 147 1.54 15.00 -1.98
N ARG A 148 2.75 15.54 -2.20
CA ARG A 148 3.92 15.35 -1.31
C ARG A 148 3.64 15.74 0.15
N ALA A 149 2.83 16.77 0.38
CA ALA A 149 2.47 17.24 1.71
C ALA A 149 1.69 16.20 2.55
N ARG A 150 1.03 15.21 1.90
CA ARG A 150 0.28 14.16 2.58
C ARG A 150 1.14 12.94 2.96
N VAL A 151 2.33 12.79 2.37
CA VAL A 151 3.20 11.60 2.55
C VAL A 151 3.52 11.31 4.02
N PRO A 152 3.98 12.27 4.84
CA PRO A 152 4.30 11.98 6.24
C PRO A 152 3.11 11.48 7.05
N ALA A 153 1.93 12.07 6.82
CA ALA A 153 0.70 11.68 7.51
C ALA A 153 0.24 10.25 7.13
N TYR A 154 0.38 9.86 5.85
CA TYR A 154 0.11 8.51 5.39
C TYR A 154 1.05 7.50 6.01
N ILE A 155 2.36 7.75 5.97
CA ILE A 155 3.36 6.84 6.56
C ILE A 155 3.14 6.67 8.06
N ALA A 156 2.89 7.75 8.79
CA ALA A 156 2.60 7.69 10.22
C ALA A 156 1.33 6.86 10.52
N ALA A 157 0.27 7.03 9.72
CA ALA A 157 -0.96 6.26 9.85
C ALA A 157 -0.75 4.77 9.57
N GLN A 158 0.01 4.45 8.53
CA GLN A 158 0.36 3.09 8.15
C GLN A 158 1.16 2.38 9.26
N LEU A 159 2.17 3.06 9.82
CA LEU A 159 2.95 2.54 10.95
C LEU A 159 2.08 2.32 12.19
N ALA A 160 1.20 3.27 12.51
CA ALA A 160 0.29 3.15 13.65
C ALA A 160 -0.68 1.98 13.49
N GLY A 161 -1.29 1.81 12.31
CA GLY A 161 -2.17 0.68 12.01
C GLY A 161 -1.47 -0.67 12.14
N ALA A 162 -0.25 -0.77 11.61
CA ALA A 162 0.57 -1.97 11.69
C ALA A 162 0.97 -2.31 13.14
N PHE A 163 1.38 -1.31 13.91
CA PHE A 163 1.71 -1.47 15.33
C PHE A 163 0.50 -1.94 16.15
N LEU A 164 -0.66 -1.32 15.96
CA LEU A 164 -1.90 -1.70 16.66
C LEU A 164 -2.32 -3.14 16.32
N ALA A 165 -2.16 -3.57 15.07
CA ALA A 165 -2.43 -4.94 14.68
C ALA A 165 -1.50 -5.93 15.40
N ALA A 166 -0.21 -5.61 15.53
CA ALA A 166 0.76 -6.42 16.26
C ALA A 166 0.38 -6.53 17.76
N CYS A 167 -0.07 -5.44 18.39
CA CYS A 167 -0.58 -5.49 19.77
C CYS A 167 -1.75 -6.47 19.91
N CYS A 168 -2.72 -6.40 19.00
CA CYS A 168 -3.88 -7.31 19.02
C CYS A 168 -3.46 -8.77 18.81
N LEU A 169 -2.57 -9.04 17.87
CA LEU A 169 -2.05 -10.38 17.61
C LEU A 169 -1.30 -10.94 18.84
N TYR A 170 -0.51 -10.11 19.51
CA TYR A 170 0.17 -10.55 20.73
C TYR A 170 -0.83 -10.97 21.83
N VAL A 171 -1.89 -10.19 22.03
CA VAL A 171 -2.93 -10.55 23.01
C VAL A 171 -3.57 -11.90 22.67
N ILE A 172 -3.81 -12.17 21.38
CA ILE A 172 -4.44 -13.41 20.92
C ILE A 172 -3.48 -14.60 21.04
N PHE A 173 -2.21 -14.43 20.65
CA PHE A 173 -1.25 -15.53 20.47
C PHE A 173 -0.20 -15.64 21.59
N ALA A 174 -0.23 -14.79 22.64
CA ALA A 174 0.79 -14.79 23.69
C ALA A 174 1.00 -16.16 24.32
N GLY A 175 -0.09 -16.90 24.59
CA GLY A 175 0.00 -18.25 25.19
C GLY A 175 0.63 -19.26 24.24
N SER A 176 0.27 -19.25 22.96
CA SER A 176 0.87 -20.17 21.97
C SER A 176 2.32 -19.84 21.66
N ILE A 177 2.69 -18.56 21.66
CA ILE A 177 4.07 -18.13 21.53
C ILE A 177 4.91 -18.64 22.69
N ALA A 178 4.44 -18.44 23.94
CA ALA A 178 5.16 -18.88 25.14
C ALA A 178 5.30 -20.39 25.18
N GLU A 179 4.27 -21.15 24.80
CA GLU A 179 4.36 -22.63 24.78
C GLU A 179 5.31 -23.11 23.65
N TYR A 180 5.26 -22.48 22.47
CA TYR A 180 6.20 -22.77 21.39
C TYR A 180 7.64 -22.49 21.80
N GLU A 181 7.92 -21.33 22.41
CA GLU A 181 9.25 -20.96 22.93
C GLU A 181 9.73 -22.00 23.95
N LYS A 182 8.88 -22.39 24.91
CA LYS A 182 9.19 -23.42 25.92
C LYS A 182 9.52 -24.78 25.29
N GLN A 183 8.69 -25.27 24.36
CA GLN A 183 8.89 -26.56 23.70
C GLN A 183 10.18 -26.63 22.86
N ASN A 184 10.62 -25.49 22.33
CA ASN A 184 11.82 -25.41 21.49
C ASN A 184 13.04 -24.84 22.22
N GLY A 185 12.97 -24.64 23.56
CA GLY A 185 14.08 -24.14 24.34
C GLY A 185 14.50 -22.71 23.99
N ILE A 186 13.56 -21.89 23.47
CA ILE A 186 13.81 -20.52 23.04
C ILE A 186 13.67 -19.58 24.22
N THR A 187 14.68 -18.75 24.47
CA THR A 187 14.63 -17.65 25.42
C THR A 187 14.38 -16.34 24.68
N ARG A 188 13.23 -15.70 24.90
CA ARG A 188 12.90 -14.45 24.24
C ARG A 188 13.95 -13.37 24.49
N GLY A 189 14.34 -12.64 23.43
CA GLY A 189 15.42 -11.65 23.46
C GLY A 189 16.83 -12.23 23.29
N LYS A 190 16.94 -13.54 23.14
CA LYS A 190 18.19 -14.22 22.78
C LYS A 190 18.19 -14.59 21.29
N PRO A 191 19.37 -14.87 20.68
CA PRO A 191 19.47 -15.11 19.23
C PRO A 191 18.50 -16.15 18.67
N GLU A 192 18.26 -17.22 19.43
CA GLU A 192 17.30 -18.27 19.03
C GLU A 192 15.85 -17.77 18.92
N SER A 193 15.49 -16.65 19.56
CA SER A 193 14.15 -16.08 19.49
C SER A 193 13.86 -15.34 18.18
N VAL A 194 14.81 -15.28 17.24
CA VAL A 194 14.58 -14.69 15.92
C VAL A 194 13.42 -15.36 15.18
N VAL A 195 13.21 -16.66 15.39
CA VAL A 195 12.10 -17.39 14.76
C VAL A 195 10.73 -16.94 15.27
N THR A 196 10.62 -16.54 16.52
CA THR A 196 9.38 -15.98 17.09
C THR A 196 9.26 -14.48 16.86
N ALA A 197 10.37 -13.74 16.76
CA ALA A 197 10.39 -12.36 16.30
C ALA A 197 9.93 -12.25 14.84
N ALA A 198 10.22 -13.24 14.01
CA ALA A 198 9.84 -13.33 12.60
C ALA A 198 8.32 -13.45 12.35
N MET A 199 7.52 -13.64 13.40
CA MET A 199 6.07 -13.53 13.33
C MET A 199 5.61 -12.07 13.22
N TYR A 200 6.47 -11.12 13.54
CA TYR A 200 6.22 -9.67 13.53
C TYR A 200 7.01 -8.95 12.44
N GLY A 201 8.34 -8.92 12.55
CA GLY A 201 9.24 -8.30 11.59
C GLY A 201 9.80 -9.29 10.58
N GLU A 202 10.49 -8.77 9.57
CA GLU A 202 11.08 -9.57 8.49
C GLU A 202 12.58 -9.79 8.70
N TYR A 203 13.06 -10.95 8.31
CA TYR A 203 14.46 -11.34 8.47
C TYR A 203 14.96 -12.07 7.22
N HIS A 204 16.23 -11.92 6.91
CA HIS A 204 16.92 -12.67 5.87
C HIS A 204 18.22 -13.29 6.40
N PRO A 205 18.47 -14.52 6.00
CA PRO A 205 17.53 -15.50 5.45
C PRO A 205 16.32 -15.70 6.36
N ASN A 206 15.16 -16.08 5.77
CA ASN A 206 13.94 -16.34 6.56
C ASN A 206 14.21 -17.44 7.60
N PRO A 207 14.16 -17.14 8.92
CA PRO A 207 14.55 -18.09 9.96
C PRO A 207 13.55 -19.24 10.15
N THR A 208 12.36 -19.17 9.56
CA THR A 208 11.35 -20.23 9.63
C THR A 208 11.56 -21.32 8.58
N VAL A 209 12.49 -21.12 7.64
CA VAL A 209 12.83 -22.10 6.59
C VAL A 209 13.91 -23.06 7.11
N LYS A 210 13.60 -24.35 7.15
CA LYS A 210 14.52 -25.38 7.71
C LYS A 210 15.91 -25.38 7.09
N LEU A 211 16.02 -25.16 5.77
CA LEU A 211 17.31 -25.07 5.09
C LEU A 211 18.17 -23.95 5.67
N HIS A 212 17.59 -22.77 5.86
CA HIS A 212 18.31 -21.61 6.38
C HIS A 212 18.68 -21.79 7.85
N ALA A 213 17.77 -22.35 8.66
CA ALA A 213 18.05 -22.65 10.07
C ALA A 213 19.18 -23.68 10.22
N ALA A 214 19.19 -24.73 9.40
CA ALA A 214 20.27 -25.72 9.39
C ALA A 214 21.60 -25.09 8.94
N ALA A 215 21.61 -24.33 7.86
CA ALA A 215 22.83 -23.66 7.38
C ALA A 215 23.39 -22.65 8.41
N ALA A 216 22.53 -21.90 9.07
CA ALA A 216 22.92 -20.95 10.11
C ALA A 216 23.59 -21.63 11.30
N SER A 217 23.17 -22.86 11.68
CA SER A 217 23.84 -23.64 12.74
C SER A 217 25.27 -24.05 12.36
N GLU A 218 25.60 -24.11 11.07
CA GLU A 218 26.90 -24.35 10.50
C GLU A 218 27.71 -23.09 10.20
N GLY A 219 27.14 -21.89 10.51
CA GLY A 219 27.75 -20.59 10.22
C GLY A 219 27.65 -20.17 8.74
N ILE A 220 26.76 -20.80 7.97
CA ILE A 220 26.59 -20.51 6.53
C ILE A 220 25.50 -19.47 6.35
N ASP A 221 25.84 -18.34 5.74
CA ASP A 221 24.87 -17.32 5.30
C ASP A 221 24.32 -17.67 3.90
N THR A 222 23.11 -18.17 3.86
CA THR A 222 22.44 -18.59 2.61
C THR A 222 21.84 -17.45 1.81
N VAL A 223 21.64 -16.26 2.45
CA VAL A 223 21.10 -15.05 1.81
C VAL A 223 21.83 -13.83 2.33
N GLY A 224 22.90 -13.46 1.65
CA GLY A 224 23.66 -12.27 1.98
C GLY A 224 22.85 -10.98 1.70
N MET A 225 23.24 -9.88 2.34
CA MET A 225 22.59 -8.57 2.25
C MET A 225 22.33 -8.12 0.80
N GLY A 226 23.28 -8.32 -0.11
CA GLY A 226 23.10 -7.92 -1.52
C GLY A 226 21.96 -8.65 -2.22
N ALA A 227 21.83 -9.97 -1.98
CA ALA A 227 20.72 -10.76 -2.52
C ALA A 227 19.38 -10.34 -1.90
N ALA A 228 19.36 -10.06 -0.59
CA ALA A 228 18.17 -9.58 0.10
C ALA A 228 17.72 -8.22 -0.41
N VAL A 229 18.63 -7.26 -0.55
CA VAL A 229 18.34 -5.93 -1.14
C VAL A 229 17.78 -6.08 -2.56
N PHE A 230 18.41 -6.93 -3.39
CA PHE A 230 17.93 -7.14 -4.77
C PHE A 230 16.52 -7.76 -4.79
N ALA A 231 16.26 -8.75 -3.93
CA ALA A 231 14.94 -9.38 -3.83
C ALA A 231 13.85 -8.37 -3.44
N GLU A 232 14.11 -7.52 -2.45
CA GLU A 232 13.17 -6.50 -1.98
C GLU A 232 12.96 -5.38 -3.03
N VAL A 233 14.02 -4.92 -3.70
CA VAL A 233 13.91 -3.95 -4.80
C VAL A 233 13.08 -4.53 -5.93
N LEU A 234 13.40 -5.72 -6.42
CA LEU A 234 12.71 -6.34 -7.54
C LEU A 234 11.25 -6.67 -7.18
N GLY A 235 11.02 -7.26 -6.01
CA GLY A 235 9.67 -7.61 -5.56
C GLY A 235 8.78 -6.38 -5.42
N THR A 236 9.27 -5.30 -4.82
CA THR A 236 8.50 -4.06 -4.68
C THR A 236 8.35 -3.34 -6.02
N ALA A 237 9.32 -3.44 -6.92
CA ALA A 237 9.20 -2.89 -8.27
C ALA A 237 8.08 -3.60 -9.06
N LEU A 238 8.01 -4.94 -9.00
CA LEU A 238 6.92 -5.69 -9.62
C LEU A 238 5.57 -5.35 -9.00
N LEU A 239 5.49 -5.23 -7.68
CA LEU A 239 4.26 -4.80 -7.00
C LEU A 239 3.81 -3.43 -7.49
N ALA A 240 4.69 -2.42 -7.47
CA ALA A 240 4.37 -1.07 -7.91
C ALA A 240 3.99 -1.02 -9.40
N PHE A 241 4.73 -1.73 -10.25
CA PHE A 241 4.40 -1.86 -11.67
C PHE A 241 2.98 -2.38 -11.88
N CYS A 242 2.59 -3.46 -11.18
CA CYS A 242 1.24 -4.02 -11.24
C CYS A 242 0.18 -3.06 -10.68
N VAL A 243 0.47 -2.35 -9.58
CA VAL A 243 -0.44 -1.31 -9.04
C VAL A 243 -0.72 -0.26 -10.11
N PHE A 244 0.31 0.31 -10.74
CA PHE A 244 0.13 1.29 -11.82
C PHE A 244 -0.60 0.69 -13.02
N ALA A 245 -0.24 -0.52 -13.45
CA ALA A 245 -0.88 -1.18 -14.59
C ALA A 245 -2.38 -1.45 -14.38
N PHE A 246 -2.76 -1.89 -13.19
CA PHE A 246 -4.15 -2.25 -12.89
C PHE A 246 -5.03 -1.03 -12.54
N THR A 247 -4.42 0.09 -12.18
CA THR A 247 -5.15 1.33 -11.85
C THR A 247 -5.14 2.37 -12.97
N ASP A 248 -4.33 2.19 -14.01
CA ASP A 248 -4.33 3.09 -15.18
C ASP A 248 -5.60 2.89 -16.00
N ARG A 249 -6.42 3.92 -16.07
CA ARG A 249 -7.68 3.92 -16.81
C ARG A 249 -7.50 3.80 -18.34
N ARG A 250 -6.34 4.20 -18.84
CA ARG A 250 -6.00 4.08 -20.27
C ARG A 250 -5.72 2.64 -20.68
N ASN A 251 -5.33 1.80 -19.71
CA ASN A 251 -5.10 0.37 -19.93
C ASN A 251 -6.45 -0.38 -19.98
N LYS A 252 -7.05 -0.47 -21.16
CA LYS A 252 -8.34 -1.15 -21.37
C LYS A 252 -8.28 -2.67 -21.11
N GLY A 253 -7.10 -3.25 -21.19
CA GLY A 253 -6.86 -4.67 -20.84
C GLY A 253 -6.73 -4.90 -19.32
N SER A 254 -6.72 -3.84 -18.49
CA SER A 254 -6.65 -3.98 -17.04
C SER A 254 -7.93 -4.57 -16.47
N PRO A 255 -7.88 -5.19 -15.28
CA PRO A 255 -9.08 -5.77 -14.63
C PRO A 255 -10.12 -4.72 -14.25
N GLY A 256 -9.82 -3.42 -14.45
CA GLY A 256 -10.69 -2.30 -14.12
C GLY A 256 -10.79 -2.01 -12.62
N GLY A 257 -11.31 -0.83 -12.29
CA GLY A 257 -11.29 -0.30 -10.91
C GLY A 257 -11.97 -1.19 -9.86
N ARG A 258 -12.93 -2.04 -10.25
CA ARG A 258 -13.60 -2.94 -9.30
C ARG A 258 -12.79 -4.20 -8.99
N LEU A 259 -12.05 -4.74 -9.96
CA LEU A 259 -11.27 -5.96 -9.79
C LEU A 259 -9.78 -5.70 -9.52
N ALA A 260 -9.28 -4.50 -9.77
CA ALA A 260 -7.89 -4.14 -9.50
C ALA A 260 -7.43 -4.51 -8.08
N PRO A 261 -8.22 -4.28 -7.00
CA PRO A 261 -7.83 -4.71 -5.66
C PRO A 261 -7.54 -6.21 -5.55
N PHE A 262 -8.35 -7.05 -6.18
CA PHE A 262 -8.14 -8.50 -6.17
C PHE A 262 -6.83 -8.89 -6.87
N PHE A 263 -6.54 -8.32 -8.04
CA PHE A 263 -5.32 -8.63 -8.77
C PHE A 263 -4.07 -8.04 -8.13
N ILE A 264 -4.17 -6.90 -7.45
CA ILE A 264 -3.07 -6.38 -6.61
C ILE A 264 -2.78 -7.36 -5.46
N GLY A 265 -3.81 -7.86 -4.77
CA GLY A 265 -3.66 -8.89 -3.77
C GLY A 265 -3.07 -10.20 -4.31
N ALA A 266 -3.53 -10.66 -5.48
CA ALA A 266 -2.96 -11.83 -6.16
C ALA A 266 -1.46 -11.62 -6.48
N THR A 267 -1.06 -10.42 -6.89
CA THR A 267 0.36 -10.08 -7.09
C THR A 267 1.14 -10.24 -5.78
N VAL A 268 0.59 -9.77 -4.66
CA VAL A 268 1.23 -9.97 -3.35
C VAL A 268 1.33 -11.45 -2.99
N THR A 269 0.27 -12.25 -3.24
CA THR A 269 0.33 -13.71 -3.04
C THR A 269 1.51 -14.34 -3.78
N LEU A 270 1.68 -14.01 -5.07
CA LEU A 270 2.77 -14.55 -5.88
C LEU A 270 4.14 -14.10 -5.38
N LEU A 271 4.28 -12.82 -5.05
CA LEU A 271 5.55 -12.26 -4.54
C LEU A 271 5.94 -12.90 -3.20
N VAL A 272 4.99 -13.05 -2.27
CA VAL A 272 5.25 -13.71 -0.98
C VAL A 272 5.56 -15.20 -1.17
N ALA A 273 4.91 -15.90 -2.11
CA ALA A 273 5.20 -17.29 -2.40
C ALA A 273 6.64 -17.51 -2.90
N VAL A 274 7.15 -16.57 -3.71
CA VAL A 274 8.50 -16.68 -4.33
C VAL A 274 9.59 -16.11 -3.42
N LEU A 275 9.37 -14.93 -2.83
CA LEU A 275 10.39 -14.21 -2.06
C LEU A 275 10.30 -14.45 -0.55
N GLY A 276 9.16 -14.92 -0.06
CA GLY A 276 8.97 -15.22 1.36
C GLY A 276 10.02 -16.17 1.95
N PRO A 277 10.42 -17.25 1.28
CA PRO A 277 11.51 -18.09 1.74
C PRO A 277 12.86 -17.36 1.85
N VAL A 278 13.07 -16.28 1.10
CA VAL A 278 14.35 -15.56 1.02
C VAL A 278 14.43 -14.46 2.07
N THR A 279 13.50 -13.48 1.99
CA THR A 279 13.50 -12.26 2.81
C THR A 279 12.23 -12.09 3.65
N GLN A 280 11.35 -13.07 3.67
CA GLN A 280 9.96 -13.01 4.10
C GLN A 280 9.09 -12.09 3.23
N ALA A 281 9.64 -11.49 2.16
CA ALA A 281 8.94 -10.60 1.21
C ALA A 281 8.32 -9.39 1.90
N CYS A 282 9.14 -8.52 2.44
CA CYS A 282 8.70 -7.30 3.12
C CYS A 282 7.85 -6.41 2.22
N LEU A 283 8.42 -5.93 1.11
CA LEU A 283 7.78 -5.11 0.08
C LEU A 283 7.08 -3.84 0.62
N ASN A 284 7.04 -3.67 1.93
CA ASN A 284 6.25 -2.66 2.63
C ASN A 284 6.91 -2.26 3.96
N PRO A 285 7.58 -1.11 4.04
CA PRO A 285 8.24 -0.69 5.27
C PRO A 285 7.33 -0.60 6.50
N ALA A 286 6.05 -0.23 6.35
CA ALA A 286 5.15 -0.19 7.51
C ALA A 286 4.77 -1.58 8.00
N ARG A 287 4.69 -2.55 7.08
CA ARG A 287 4.44 -3.96 7.38
C ARG A 287 5.55 -4.57 8.24
N ASP A 288 6.79 -4.12 8.06
CA ASP A 288 7.91 -4.56 8.87
C ASP A 288 8.06 -3.72 10.15
N PHE A 289 8.27 -2.41 10.01
CA PHE A 289 8.65 -1.55 11.15
C PHE A 289 7.55 -1.39 12.20
N GLY A 290 6.26 -1.39 11.83
CA GLY A 290 5.18 -1.31 12.82
C GLY A 290 5.21 -2.46 13.81
N PRO A 291 5.09 -3.72 13.35
CA PRO A 291 5.17 -4.90 14.22
C PRO A 291 6.56 -5.13 14.82
N ARG A 292 7.65 -4.78 14.11
CA ARG A 292 9.03 -4.89 14.60
C ARG A 292 9.26 -4.01 15.84
N ILE A 293 8.77 -2.76 15.83
CA ILE A 293 8.82 -1.86 16.99
C ILE A 293 8.03 -2.46 18.15
N PHE A 294 6.83 -3.00 17.88
CA PHE A 294 6.06 -3.69 18.91
C PHE A 294 6.85 -4.86 19.52
N ALA A 295 7.43 -5.74 18.68
CA ALA A 295 8.19 -6.90 19.14
C ALA A 295 9.39 -6.48 20.00
N ALA A 296 10.11 -5.42 19.62
CA ALA A 296 11.21 -4.88 20.44
C ALA A 296 10.74 -4.50 21.87
N LEU A 297 9.57 -3.89 21.98
CA LEU A 297 8.96 -3.50 23.26
C LEU A 297 8.37 -4.70 24.03
N ALA A 298 7.94 -5.76 23.34
CA ALA A 298 7.31 -6.95 23.92
C ALA A 298 8.31 -8.03 24.36
N GLY A 299 9.59 -7.69 24.44
CA GLY A 299 10.63 -8.51 25.03
C GLY A 299 11.60 -9.19 24.07
N TRP A 300 11.43 -9.04 22.73
CA TRP A 300 12.45 -9.49 21.77
C TRP A 300 13.64 -8.53 21.69
N GLY A 301 13.49 -7.26 22.14
CA GLY A 301 14.60 -6.32 22.27
C GLY A 301 15.41 -6.14 20.98
N GLU A 302 16.72 -6.31 21.09
CA GLU A 302 17.67 -6.13 19.99
C GLU A 302 17.49 -7.17 18.86
N ILE A 303 16.89 -8.32 19.12
CA ILE A 303 16.57 -9.32 18.09
C ILE A 303 15.49 -8.78 17.15
N ALA A 304 14.55 -7.99 17.67
CA ALA A 304 13.57 -7.33 16.82
C ALA A 304 14.16 -6.06 16.19
N LEU A 305 14.76 -5.16 16.99
CA LEU A 305 15.34 -3.91 16.51
C LEU A 305 16.59 -3.56 17.35
N PRO A 306 17.76 -3.47 16.74
CA PRO A 306 18.08 -3.29 15.32
C PRO A 306 18.03 -4.56 14.45
N GLY A 307 17.79 -5.73 15.03
CA GLY A 307 17.82 -7.01 14.35
C GLY A 307 19.19 -7.70 14.42
N PRO A 308 19.26 -9.02 14.18
CA PRO A 308 20.48 -9.82 14.38
C PRO A 308 21.64 -9.42 13.45
N ARG A 309 21.37 -8.79 12.33
CA ARG A 309 22.36 -8.31 11.35
C ARG A 309 22.68 -6.81 11.51
N GLY A 310 22.06 -6.16 12.49
CA GLY A 310 22.25 -4.75 12.82
C GLY A 310 21.41 -3.77 12.02
N ILE A 311 21.43 -2.51 12.48
CA ILE A 311 20.50 -1.46 11.97
C ILE A 311 20.74 -1.11 10.51
N VAL A 312 21.99 -1.14 10.02
CA VAL A 312 22.32 -0.79 8.64
C VAL A 312 21.70 -1.80 7.67
N ASP A 313 21.83 -3.09 7.99
CA ASP A 313 21.25 -4.18 7.21
C ASP A 313 19.70 -4.06 7.20
N THR A 314 19.10 -3.94 8.37
CA THR A 314 17.63 -3.80 8.52
C THR A 314 17.08 -2.60 7.74
N LEU A 315 17.73 -1.43 7.81
CA LEU A 315 17.29 -0.25 7.07
C LEU A 315 17.52 -0.38 5.56
N ALA A 316 18.63 -0.99 5.16
CA ALA A 316 18.92 -1.19 3.74
C ALA A 316 17.92 -2.14 3.09
N VAL A 317 17.64 -3.28 3.73
CA VAL A 317 16.80 -4.35 3.17
C VAL A 317 15.31 -4.03 3.30
N TYR A 318 14.85 -3.53 4.44
CA TYR A 318 13.41 -3.44 4.74
C TYR A 318 12.83 -2.01 4.69
N LEU A 319 13.67 -0.99 4.48
CA LEU A 319 13.24 0.39 4.26
C LEU A 319 13.68 0.91 2.89
N ALA A 320 15.00 0.99 2.66
CA ALA A 320 15.52 1.63 1.46
C ALA A 320 15.22 0.82 0.19
N ALA A 321 15.39 -0.50 0.23
CA ALA A 321 15.15 -1.37 -0.91
C ALA A 321 13.69 -1.38 -1.38
N PRO A 322 12.66 -1.55 -0.51
CA PRO A 322 11.26 -1.42 -0.94
C PRO A 322 10.92 -0.04 -1.50
N ILE A 323 11.42 1.05 -0.90
CA ILE A 323 11.17 2.41 -1.41
C ILE A 323 11.78 2.57 -2.81
N ALA A 324 13.04 2.18 -2.99
CA ALA A 324 13.70 2.23 -4.28
C ALA A 324 12.96 1.36 -5.33
N GLY A 325 12.56 0.14 -4.93
CA GLY A 325 11.78 -0.76 -5.76
C GLY A 325 10.46 -0.14 -6.21
N GLY A 326 9.71 0.44 -5.29
CA GLY A 326 8.45 1.12 -5.59
C GLY A 326 8.61 2.24 -6.62
N VAL A 327 9.63 3.09 -6.46
CA VAL A 327 9.94 4.17 -7.40
C VAL A 327 10.36 3.61 -8.77
N LEU A 328 11.22 2.60 -8.80
CA LEU A 328 11.67 1.98 -10.03
C LEU A 328 10.54 1.25 -10.77
N GLY A 329 9.65 0.58 -10.05
CA GLY A 329 8.50 -0.12 -10.65
C GLY A 329 7.49 0.85 -11.27
N GLY A 330 7.21 1.97 -10.59
CA GLY A 330 6.38 3.04 -11.16
C GLY A 330 7.03 3.68 -12.39
N LEU A 331 8.33 3.95 -12.36
CA LEU A 331 9.09 4.45 -13.51
C LEU A 331 9.03 3.46 -14.68
N ALA A 332 9.29 2.18 -14.41
CA ALA A 332 9.27 1.13 -15.42
C ALA A 332 7.89 1.04 -16.09
N TYR A 333 6.81 1.10 -15.32
CA TYR A 333 5.46 1.15 -15.90
C TYR A 333 5.29 2.36 -16.82
N GLN A 334 5.64 3.56 -16.36
CA GLN A 334 5.48 4.79 -17.15
C GLN A 334 6.26 4.75 -18.46
N LEU A 335 7.49 4.27 -18.43
CA LEU A 335 8.36 4.24 -19.61
C LEU A 335 8.03 3.12 -20.59
N LEU A 336 7.73 1.92 -20.07
CA LEU A 336 7.61 0.73 -20.93
C LEU A 336 6.19 0.50 -21.45
N ILE A 337 5.18 0.87 -20.64
CA ILE A 337 3.78 0.57 -20.94
C ILE A 337 2.93 1.84 -20.98
N GLY A 338 3.04 2.70 -19.96
CA GLY A 338 2.20 3.89 -19.81
C GLY A 338 2.32 4.87 -20.96
N ALA A 339 3.54 5.02 -21.51
CA ALA A 339 3.80 5.88 -22.67
C ALA A 339 3.13 5.38 -23.97
N SER A 340 2.85 4.08 -24.06
CA SER A 340 2.21 3.44 -25.23
C SER A 340 0.69 3.31 -25.10
N GLN A 341 0.10 3.71 -23.95
CA GLN A 341 -1.34 3.65 -23.78
C GLN A 341 -2.04 4.71 -24.64
N PRO A 342 -3.19 4.38 -25.25
CA PRO A 342 -3.95 5.33 -26.05
C PRO A 342 -4.34 6.58 -25.24
N ASP A 343 -4.28 7.76 -25.87
CA ASP A 343 -4.80 8.97 -25.25
C ASP A 343 -6.35 8.89 -25.16
N GLU A 344 -6.91 9.17 -24.00
CA GLU A 344 -8.38 9.22 -23.80
C GLU A 344 -9.06 10.24 -24.76
N SER A 345 -8.32 11.19 -25.31
CA SER A 345 -8.81 12.21 -26.23
C SER A 345 -9.01 11.72 -27.68
N ALA A 346 -8.48 10.57 -28.06
CA ALA A 346 -8.52 10.07 -29.45
C ALA A 346 -9.84 9.31 -29.78
N GLU A 347 -10.65 8.98 -28.77
CA GLU A 347 -11.89 8.20 -28.94
C GLU A 347 -13.17 9.03 -28.57
N ALA A 348 -13.03 10.35 -28.37
CA ALA A 348 -14.13 11.31 -28.19
C ALA A 348 -14.35 12.12 -29.46
#